data_29aeb4026b1baa944814b0957e79bf99
#
_entry.id   29aeb4026b1baa944814b0957e79bf99
#
_cell.length_a   1.000
_cell.length_b   1.000
_cell.length_c   1.000
_cell.angle_alpha   90.00
_cell.angle_beta   90.00
_cell.angle_gamma   90.00
#
_symmetry.space_group_name_H-M   'P 1'
#
loop_
_entity.id
_entity.type
_entity.pdbx_description
1 polymer ?
#
loop_
_entity_poly.entity_id
_entity_poly.type
_entity_poly.pdbx_seq_one_letter_code
_entity_poly.pdbx_strand_id
1 'polypeptide(L)'
;MDIGATIRKGVSSLYEDQLNLGFESLRFGDFLEDEFREDYLRSNFQKSRLVIGLSLIVVVVITLINIFASTGPAPMMGRFGMLLMTPMLFLTMLASYSGSRFVYHSLLSLSALVIGIAGAVVDVQASLAGQGYYFAGQIGWIFIIWSMLGLMFTAAAGLCAVVSMIYLACATYVGLAAEQVFFEGFMLLNVNLLGGYSCYKLEFATRRHFLESRILSQQAERDGLTGLYNRRAFDEYMERIWRQSRRENVPVTVMLIDIDHFKPYNDLYGHQAGDDGLKEVAGIIANSVQRPLDIAARYGGEEFALVLYGPADDFVAKLPDQLREDVLDMGTIHEAATHTKFLSISIGVAIVHPDSGRSLAGAIQMADEALYQAKEEGRNRVVVKLSGTTELETGRFRARKAS
;
A
#
# COMPACT_ATOMS: atom_id res chain seq x y z
N MET A 1 -31.14 23.37 -4.49
CA MET A 1 -31.31 22.01 -3.94
C MET A 1 -30.20 21.17 -4.58
N ASP A 2 -29.20 20.80 -3.80
CA ASP A 2 -27.92 20.26 -4.26
C ASP A 2 -28.10 18.80 -4.74
N ILE A 3 -28.16 18.61 -6.05
CA ILE A 3 -28.29 17.30 -6.71
C ILE A 3 -27.05 16.42 -6.41
N GLY A 4 -25.90 17.04 -6.12
CA GLY A 4 -24.67 16.37 -5.73
C GLY A 4 -24.75 15.66 -4.37
N ALA A 5 -25.56 16.16 -3.43
CA ALA A 5 -25.72 15.57 -2.11
C ALA A 5 -26.64 14.33 -2.09
N THR A 6 -27.58 14.25 -3.04
CA THR A 6 -28.54 13.13 -3.12
C THR A 6 -27.94 11.89 -3.80
N ILE A 7 -26.92 12.06 -4.68
CA ILE A 7 -26.24 10.95 -5.34
C ILE A 7 -25.20 10.28 -4.43
N ARG A 8 -24.72 10.98 -3.36
CA ARG A 8 -23.79 10.44 -2.38
C ARG A 8 -24.35 9.33 -1.45
N LYS A 9 -25.63 9.06 -1.46
CA LYS A 9 -26.29 8.09 -0.57
C LYS A 9 -26.48 6.67 -1.15
N GLY A 10 -25.87 6.35 -2.30
CA GLY A 10 -26.23 5.13 -3.02
C GLY A 10 -25.26 3.96 -3.04
N VAL A 11 -23.98 4.15 -2.71
CA VAL A 11 -23.01 3.03 -2.63
C VAL A 11 -22.05 3.33 -1.48
N SER A 12 -22.35 2.78 -0.32
CA SER A 12 -21.36 2.69 0.78
C SER A 12 -20.15 1.93 0.24
N SER A 13 -18.95 2.42 0.54
CA SER A 13 -17.74 1.70 0.13
C SER A 13 -17.60 0.44 0.96
N LEU A 14 -16.99 -0.61 0.41
CA LEU A 14 -16.71 -1.86 1.13
C LEU A 14 -15.99 -1.61 2.47
N TYR A 15 -15.14 -0.59 2.53
CA TYR A 15 -14.41 -0.18 3.75
C TYR A 15 -15.33 0.52 4.76
N GLU A 16 -16.28 1.36 4.31
CA GLU A 16 -17.29 1.99 5.18
C GLU A 16 -18.23 0.95 5.77
N ASP A 17 -18.68 0.00 4.96
CA ASP A 17 -19.52 -1.12 5.43
C ASP A 17 -18.79 -1.94 6.49
N GLN A 18 -17.52 -2.29 6.26
CA GLN A 18 -16.72 -3.03 7.23
C GLN A 18 -16.48 -2.23 8.51
N LEU A 19 -16.26 -0.91 8.41
CA LEU A 19 -16.08 -0.04 9.57
C LEU A 19 -17.35 0.02 10.42
N ASN A 20 -18.53 0.08 9.78
CA ASN A 20 -19.84 0.09 10.45
C ASN A 20 -20.21 -1.27 11.07
N LEU A 21 -19.86 -2.38 10.42
CA LEU A 21 -20.05 -3.73 10.96
C LEU A 21 -19.16 -4.00 12.18
N GLY A 22 -18.04 -3.29 12.29
CA GLY A 22 -17.04 -3.53 13.31
C GLY A 22 -16.16 -4.75 13.02
N PHE A 23 -15.18 -5.01 13.89
CA PHE A 23 -14.21 -6.10 13.77
C PHE A 23 -13.61 -6.49 15.14
N GLU A 24 -14.45 -6.63 16.16
CA GLU A 24 -14.04 -6.98 17.54
C GLU A 24 -13.27 -8.29 17.60
N SER A 25 -13.53 -9.23 16.67
CA SER A 25 -12.79 -10.50 16.51
C SER A 25 -11.42 -10.32 15.85
N LEU A 26 -10.97 -9.09 15.55
CA LEU A 26 -9.76 -8.80 14.77
C LEU A 26 -9.72 -9.51 13.41
N ARG A 27 -10.86 -9.54 12.72
CA ARG A 27 -10.98 -10.13 11.39
C ARG A 27 -11.94 -9.33 10.52
N PHE A 28 -11.56 -9.10 9.28
CA PHE A 28 -12.41 -8.53 8.23
C PHE A 28 -13.06 -9.64 7.38
N GLY A 29 -13.92 -9.25 6.43
CA GLY A 29 -14.32 -10.15 5.35
C GLY A 29 -13.11 -10.58 4.51
N ASP A 30 -13.16 -11.76 3.92
CA ASP A 30 -11.99 -12.45 3.35
C ASP A 30 -11.15 -11.57 2.38
N PHE A 31 -11.80 -10.84 1.50
CA PHE A 31 -11.10 -9.94 0.57
C PHE A 31 -10.33 -8.81 1.27
N LEU A 32 -10.97 -8.14 2.24
CA LEU A 32 -10.33 -7.06 3.00
C LEU A 32 -9.28 -7.59 3.98
N GLU A 33 -9.46 -8.80 4.47
CA GLU A 33 -8.48 -9.44 5.35
C GLU A 33 -7.17 -9.71 4.64
N ASP A 34 -7.22 -10.17 3.39
CA ASP A 34 -6.01 -10.44 2.60
C ASP A 34 -5.28 -9.12 2.27
N GLU A 35 -6.01 -8.07 1.89
CA GLU A 35 -5.44 -6.74 1.64
C GLU A 35 -4.82 -6.15 2.91
N PHE A 36 -5.53 -6.23 4.05
CA PHE A 36 -5.00 -5.78 5.33
C PHE A 36 -3.74 -6.53 5.74
N ARG A 37 -3.72 -7.86 5.60
CA ARG A 37 -2.54 -8.68 5.94
C ARG A 37 -1.33 -8.28 5.12
N GLU A 38 -1.51 -8.03 3.84
CA GLU A 38 -0.40 -7.58 3.00
C GLU A 38 0.15 -6.21 3.45
N ASP A 39 -0.73 -5.25 3.74
CA ASP A 39 -0.36 -3.93 4.22
C ASP A 39 0.30 -4.00 5.60
N TYR A 40 -0.25 -4.79 6.53
CA TYR A 40 0.28 -5.00 7.87
C TYR A 40 1.68 -5.62 7.85
N LEU A 41 1.89 -6.65 7.04
CA LEU A 41 3.18 -7.29 6.88
C LEU A 41 4.22 -6.32 6.28
N ARG A 42 3.79 -5.50 5.33
CA ARG A 42 4.66 -4.50 4.71
C ARG A 42 5.09 -3.40 5.69
N SER A 43 4.15 -2.88 6.48
CA SER A 43 4.41 -1.79 7.42
C SER A 43 5.25 -2.22 8.63
N ASN A 44 5.09 -3.45 9.10
CA ASN A 44 5.83 -3.99 10.26
C ASN A 44 7.19 -4.61 9.90
N PHE A 45 7.48 -4.84 8.63
CA PHE A 45 8.69 -5.51 8.18
C PHE A 45 9.99 -4.83 8.66
N GLN A 46 10.08 -3.50 8.53
CA GLN A 46 11.27 -2.76 8.96
C GLN A 46 11.43 -2.78 10.49
N LYS A 47 10.33 -2.67 11.23
CA LYS A 47 10.33 -2.69 12.69
C LYS A 47 10.79 -4.05 13.22
N SER A 48 10.21 -5.13 12.74
CA SER A 48 10.58 -6.48 13.16
C SER A 48 12.04 -6.82 12.81
N ARG A 49 12.54 -6.37 11.67
CA ARG A 49 13.95 -6.51 11.29
C ARG A 49 14.89 -5.81 12.27
N LEU A 50 14.57 -4.60 12.70
CA LEU A 50 15.35 -3.88 13.73
C LEU A 50 15.38 -4.67 15.04
N VAL A 51 14.22 -5.16 15.49
CA VAL A 51 14.09 -5.92 16.74
C VAL A 51 14.91 -7.21 16.70
N ILE A 52 14.87 -7.94 15.59
CA ILE A 52 15.68 -9.15 15.41
C ILE A 52 17.17 -8.82 15.47
N GLY A 53 17.61 -7.75 14.81
CA GLY A 53 19.01 -7.31 14.85
C GLY A 53 19.46 -6.96 16.27
N LEU A 54 18.65 -6.22 17.03
CA LEU A 54 18.92 -5.90 18.43
C LEU A 54 18.92 -7.15 19.30
N SER A 55 17.95 -8.06 19.12
CA SER A 55 17.89 -9.32 19.86
C SER A 55 19.11 -10.19 19.60
N LEU A 56 19.61 -10.24 18.36
CA LEU A 56 20.84 -10.96 18.02
C LEU A 56 22.05 -10.39 18.76
N ILE A 57 22.19 -9.06 18.81
CA ILE A 57 23.28 -8.39 19.56
C ILE A 57 23.18 -8.74 21.03
N VAL A 58 22.00 -8.63 21.64
CA VAL A 58 21.77 -8.93 23.06
C VAL A 58 22.11 -10.38 23.38
N VAL A 59 21.66 -11.33 22.57
CA VAL A 59 21.97 -12.77 22.77
C VAL A 59 23.44 -13.02 22.66
N VAL A 60 24.16 -12.44 21.70
CA VAL A 60 25.61 -12.58 21.55
C VAL A 60 26.36 -12.00 22.77
N VAL A 61 25.96 -10.79 23.22
CA VAL A 61 26.60 -10.14 24.40
C VAL A 61 26.38 -10.95 25.66
N ILE A 62 25.14 -11.39 25.94
CA ILE A 62 24.85 -12.22 27.13
C ILE A 62 25.66 -13.50 27.10
N THR A 63 25.83 -14.06 25.95
CA THR A 63 26.66 -15.26 25.78
C THR A 63 28.12 -15.05 26.07
N LEU A 64 28.71 -14.00 25.49
CA LEU A 64 30.12 -13.67 25.77
C LEU A 64 30.31 -13.45 27.25
N ILE A 65 29.38 -12.75 27.92
CA ILE A 65 29.42 -12.59 29.38
C ILE A 65 29.38 -13.95 30.08
N ASN A 66 28.48 -14.85 29.73
CA ASN A 66 28.36 -16.17 30.33
C ASN A 66 29.60 -17.05 30.10
N ILE A 67 30.27 -16.93 28.96
CA ILE A 67 31.51 -17.69 28.65
C ILE A 67 32.69 -17.18 29.49
N PHE A 68 32.81 -15.88 29.62
CA PHE A 68 34.02 -15.27 30.25
C PHE A 68 33.85 -14.97 31.74
N ALA A 69 32.63 -14.72 32.23
CA ALA A 69 32.40 -14.25 33.59
C ALA A 69 31.91 -15.34 34.57
N SER A 70 31.40 -16.49 34.10
CA SER A 70 30.81 -17.49 34.98
C SER A 70 31.67 -18.75 35.14
N THR A 71 31.87 -19.12 36.41
CA THR A 71 32.49 -20.39 36.83
C THR A 71 31.43 -21.30 37.41
N GLY A 72 31.21 -22.51 36.81
CA GLY A 72 30.20 -23.48 37.28
C GLY A 72 29.39 -24.13 36.15
N PRO A 73 28.31 -24.89 36.44
CA PRO A 73 27.49 -25.57 35.44
C PRO A 73 26.64 -24.63 34.55
N ALA A 74 26.33 -23.40 35.01
CA ALA A 74 25.58 -22.39 34.27
C ALA A 74 26.19 -22.03 32.91
N PRO A 75 27.53 -21.96 32.71
CA PRO A 75 28.13 -21.70 31.40
C PRO A 75 27.81 -22.76 30.35
N MET A 76 27.63 -24.01 30.74
CA MET A 76 27.35 -25.10 29.79
C MET A 76 25.96 -24.98 29.19
N MET A 77 24.99 -24.53 29.95
CA MET A 77 23.61 -24.32 29.53
C MET A 77 23.42 -23.06 28.70
N GLY A 78 24.12 -21.99 29.09
CA GLY A 78 24.20 -20.76 28.27
C GLY A 78 24.77 -21.06 26.88
N ARG A 79 25.75 -21.97 26.76
CA ARG A 79 26.29 -22.42 25.47
C ARG A 79 25.28 -23.16 24.59
N PHE A 80 24.41 -24.01 25.21
CA PHE A 80 23.33 -24.70 24.45
C PHE A 80 22.26 -23.73 23.95
N GLY A 81 21.77 -22.82 24.81
CA GLY A 81 20.83 -21.78 24.41
C GLY A 81 21.38 -20.97 23.25
N MET A 82 22.67 -20.66 23.26
CA MET A 82 23.36 -19.94 22.21
C MET A 82 23.50 -20.68 20.91
N LEU A 83 23.85 -21.95 20.94
CA LEU A 83 23.95 -22.79 19.74
C LEU A 83 22.63 -22.87 18.96
N LEU A 84 21.48 -22.68 19.64
CA LEU A 84 20.16 -22.67 19.04
C LEU A 84 19.66 -21.24 18.72
N MET A 85 19.76 -20.30 19.66
CA MET A 85 19.18 -18.97 19.54
C MET A 85 19.88 -18.12 18.47
N THR A 86 21.22 -18.11 18.48
CA THR A 86 22.00 -17.28 17.56
C THR A 86 21.80 -17.66 16.10
N PRO A 87 21.91 -18.95 15.68
CA PRO A 87 21.65 -19.36 14.31
C PRO A 87 20.22 -19.05 13.85
N MET A 88 19.21 -19.24 14.71
CA MET A 88 17.83 -18.98 14.37
C MET A 88 17.57 -17.49 14.12
N LEU A 89 18.07 -16.60 14.98
CA LEU A 89 18.00 -15.16 14.76
C LEU A 89 18.75 -14.73 13.50
N PHE A 90 19.92 -15.31 13.28
CA PHE A 90 20.73 -15.04 12.10
C PHE A 90 20.04 -15.49 10.80
N LEU A 91 19.46 -16.68 10.77
CA LEU A 91 18.68 -17.17 9.63
C LEU A 91 17.45 -16.30 9.36
N THR A 92 16.75 -15.88 10.43
CA THR A 92 15.60 -14.97 10.30
C THR A 92 16.05 -13.60 9.75
N MET A 93 17.20 -13.11 10.20
CA MET A 93 17.79 -11.88 9.68
C MET A 93 18.15 -12.03 8.20
N LEU A 94 18.79 -13.13 7.77
CA LEU A 94 19.07 -13.42 6.36
C LEU A 94 17.79 -13.52 5.54
N ALA A 95 16.76 -14.19 6.04
CA ALA A 95 15.46 -14.29 5.36
C ALA A 95 14.81 -12.92 5.12
N SER A 96 15.11 -11.94 5.95
CA SER A 96 14.63 -10.56 5.74
C SER A 96 15.17 -9.90 4.47
N TYR A 97 16.22 -10.45 3.85
CA TYR A 97 16.79 -9.98 2.58
C TYR A 97 16.34 -10.81 1.38
N SER A 98 15.64 -11.93 1.58
CA SER A 98 15.25 -12.86 0.51
C SER A 98 14.10 -12.36 -0.39
N GLY A 99 13.45 -11.25 -0.04
CA GLY A 99 12.29 -10.72 -0.77
C GLY A 99 10.98 -11.49 -0.53
N SER A 100 11.02 -12.71 0.02
CA SER A 100 9.83 -13.50 0.33
C SER A 100 9.31 -13.21 1.75
N ARG A 101 8.24 -12.44 1.83
CA ARG A 101 7.60 -12.08 3.11
C ARG A 101 7.07 -13.31 3.85
N PHE A 102 6.54 -14.28 3.12
CA PHE A 102 6.02 -15.52 3.71
C PHE A 102 7.13 -16.31 4.43
N VAL A 103 8.27 -16.50 3.77
CA VAL A 103 9.43 -17.20 4.36
C VAL A 103 9.93 -16.44 5.60
N TYR A 104 10.03 -15.11 5.51
CA TYR A 104 10.45 -14.29 6.63
C TYR A 104 9.56 -14.44 7.86
N HIS A 105 8.23 -14.29 7.71
CA HIS A 105 7.29 -14.38 8.84
C HIS A 105 7.18 -15.79 9.41
N SER A 106 7.30 -16.83 8.57
CA SER A 106 7.35 -18.22 9.03
C SER A 106 8.59 -18.49 9.89
N LEU A 107 9.76 -18.03 9.42
CA LEU A 107 11.00 -18.14 10.19
C LEU A 107 10.99 -17.27 11.46
N LEU A 108 10.36 -16.09 11.42
CA LEU A 108 10.20 -15.24 12.60
C LEU A 108 9.38 -15.95 13.69
N SER A 109 8.23 -16.53 13.33
CA SER A 109 7.40 -17.26 14.28
C SER A 109 8.09 -18.52 14.81
N LEU A 110 8.80 -19.24 13.95
CA LEU A 110 9.55 -20.44 14.34
C LEU A 110 10.71 -20.06 15.29
N SER A 111 11.45 -19.00 14.99
CA SER A 111 12.53 -18.51 15.88
C SER A 111 11.98 -18.04 17.21
N ALA A 112 10.86 -17.33 17.24
CA ALA A 112 10.23 -16.89 18.47
C ALA A 112 9.87 -18.09 19.37
N LEU A 113 9.34 -19.17 18.76
CA LEU A 113 9.01 -20.40 19.47
C LEU A 113 10.27 -21.13 19.99
N VAL A 114 11.25 -21.36 19.13
CA VAL A 114 12.48 -22.09 19.47
C VAL A 114 13.25 -21.37 20.57
N ILE A 115 13.39 -20.05 20.47
CA ILE A 115 14.08 -19.23 21.47
C ILE A 115 13.31 -19.25 22.80
N GLY A 116 11.97 -19.13 22.75
CA GLY A 116 11.14 -19.18 23.96
C GLY A 116 11.24 -20.53 24.69
N ILE A 117 11.23 -21.65 23.94
CA ILE A 117 11.39 -22.99 24.52
C ILE A 117 12.82 -23.18 25.07
N ALA A 118 13.85 -22.79 24.32
CA ALA A 118 15.24 -22.90 24.77
C ALA A 118 15.48 -22.05 26.01
N GLY A 119 14.92 -20.84 26.07
CA GLY A 119 14.93 -19.96 27.23
C GLY A 119 14.27 -20.64 28.44
N ALA A 120 13.07 -21.20 28.26
CA ALA A 120 12.35 -21.89 29.32
C ALA A 120 13.18 -23.03 29.95
N VAL A 121 13.85 -23.83 29.11
CA VAL A 121 14.71 -24.91 29.60
C VAL A 121 15.91 -24.37 30.38
N VAL A 122 16.56 -23.32 29.87
CA VAL A 122 17.71 -22.67 30.53
C VAL A 122 17.31 -22.07 31.87
N ASP A 123 16.17 -21.40 31.94
CA ASP A 123 15.67 -20.73 33.15
C ASP A 123 15.31 -21.74 34.25
N VAL A 124 14.66 -22.85 33.91
CA VAL A 124 14.33 -23.91 34.86
C VAL A 124 15.60 -24.53 35.42
N GLN A 125 16.59 -24.81 34.58
CA GLN A 125 17.87 -25.38 35.04
C GLN A 125 18.69 -24.40 35.90
N ALA A 126 18.67 -23.12 35.57
CA ALA A 126 19.31 -22.07 36.36
C ALA A 126 18.64 -21.94 37.74
N SER A 127 17.33 -22.03 37.80
CA SER A 127 16.54 -22.05 39.04
C SER A 127 16.94 -23.22 39.99
N LEU A 128 17.13 -24.42 39.43
CA LEU A 128 17.65 -25.55 40.18
C LEU A 128 19.06 -25.32 40.78
N ALA A 129 19.88 -24.56 40.07
CA ALA A 129 21.20 -24.17 40.52
C ALA A 129 21.18 -22.96 41.50
N GLY A 130 20.01 -22.54 41.97
CA GLY A 130 19.84 -21.41 42.88
C GLY A 130 19.93 -20.01 42.22
N GLN A 131 19.85 -19.96 40.89
CA GLN A 131 19.96 -18.73 40.09
C GLN A 131 18.60 -18.32 39.49
N GLY A 132 17.58 -18.17 40.32
CA GLY A 132 16.19 -17.87 39.87
C GLY A 132 15.99 -16.55 39.11
N TYR A 133 16.99 -15.65 39.10
CA TYR A 133 16.93 -14.37 38.36
C TYR A 133 16.90 -14.54 36.85
N TYR A 134 17.26 -15.70 36.29
CA TYR A 134 17.15 -15.97 34.84
C TYR A 134 15.70 -15.93 34.33
N PHE A 135 14.71 -16.22 35.19
CA PHE A 135 13.28 -16.13 34.86
C PHE A 135 12.89 -14.75 34.30
N ALA A 136 13.60 -13.67 34.68
CA ALA A 136 13.37 -12.35 34.10
C ALA A 136 13.58 -12.32 32.57
N GLY A 137 14.45 -13.20 32.04
CA GLY A 137 14.67 -13.35 30.60
C GLY A 137 13.43 -13.90 29.88
N GLN A 138 12.74 -14.86 30.50
CA GLN A 138 11.50 -15.44 29.97
C GLN A 138 10.37 -14.42 29.90
N ILE A 139 10.20 -13.62 30.95
CA ILE A 139 9.23 -12.50 30.94
C ILE A 139 9.55 -11.50 29.81
N GLY A 140 10.82 -11.12 29.69
CA GLY A 140 11.28 -10.21 28.63
C GLY A 140 11.01 -10.76 27.23
N TRP A 141 11.23 -12.07 27.03
CA TRP A 141 10.97 -12.71 25.73
C TRP A 141 9.48 -12.74 25.36
N ILE A 142 8.61 -13.10 26.30
CA ILE A 142 7.15 -13.06 26.11
C ILE A 142 6.69 -11.63 25.78
N PHE A 143 7.24 -10.63 26.49
CA PHE A 143 6.94 -9.23 26.19
C PHE A 143 7.36 -8.84 24.76
N ILE A 144 8.53 -9.29 24.30
CA ILE A 144 9.00 -9.05 22.92
C ILE A 144 8.06 -9.68 21.89
N ILE A 145 7.61 -10.92 22.13
CA ILE A 145 6.63 -11.59 21.23
C ILE A 145 5.35 -10.76 21.11
N TRP A 146 4.80 -10.31 22.24
CA TRP A 146 3.56 -9.55 22.27
C TRP A 146 3.65 -8.16 21.63
N SER A 147 4.78 -7.45 21.79
CA SER A 147 4.83 -6.01 21.52
C SER A 147 5.71 -5.62 20.34
N MET A 148 6.77 -6.39 20.06
CA MET A 148 7.84 -5.91 19.18
C MET A 148 8.04 -6.71 17.89
N LEU A 149 7.66 -7.98 17.84
CA LEU A 149 7.88 -8.81 16.64
C LEU A 149 6.95 -8.49 15.49
N GLY A 150 5.91 -7.67 15.70
CA GLY A 150 4.95 -7.34 14.65
C GLY A 150 4.11 -8.53 14.18
N LEU A 151 3.88 -9.49 15.08
CA LEU A 151 2.98 -10.61 14.86
C LEU A 151 1.52 -10.16 15.10
N MET A 152 0.58 -10.76 14.37
CA MET A 152 -0.83 -10.59 14.66
C MET A 152 -1.21 -11.24 15.99
N PHE A 153 -2.23 -10.73 16.65
CA PHE A 153 -2.69 -11.16 17.97
C PHE A 153 -2.84 -12.68 18.10
N THR A 154 -3.49 -13.32 17.14
CA THR A 154 -3.72 -14.78 17.18
C THR A 154 -2.43 -15.60 17.14
N ALA A 155 -1.46 -15.18 16.33
CA ALA A 155 -0.15 -15.82 16.25
C ALA A 155 0.67 -15.58 17.52
N ALA A 156 0.72 -14.35 18.02
CA ALA A 156 1.40 -14.02 19.27
C ALA A 156 0.79 -14.76 20.47
N ALA A 157 -0.54 -14.83 20.55
CA ALA A 157 -1.26 -15.54 21.62
C ALA A 157 -0.92 -17.04 21.62
N GLY A 158 -0.95 -17.69 20.46
CA GLY A 158 -0.56 -19.09 20.34
C GLY A 158 0.86 -19.36 20.77
N LEU A 159 1.82 -18.55 20.31
CA LEU A 159 3.23 -18.69 20.68
C LEU A 159 3.47 -18.48 22.18
N CYS A 160 2.94 -17.41 22.74
CA CYS A 160 3.11 -17.10 24.17
C CYS A 160 2.45 -18.14 25.07
N ALA A 161 1.28 -18.67 24.68
CA ALA A 161 0.62 -19.74 25.42
C ALA A 161 1.45 -21.04 25.41
N VAL A 162 1.96 -21.44 24.24
CA VAL A 162 2.81 -22.65 24.13
C VAL A 162 4.09 -22.52 24.93
N VAL A 163 4.79 -21.38 24.81
CA VAL A 163 6.04 -21.11 25.54
C VAL A 163 5.80 -21.13 27.06
N SER A 164 4.72 -20.47 27.53
CA SER A 164 4.37 -20.43 28.95
C SER A 164 3.98 -21.83 29.50
N MET A 165 3.21 -22.60 28.73
CA MET A 165 2.83 -23.97 29.12
C MET A 165 4.06 -24.89 29.22
N ILE A 166 4.98 -24.81 28.24
CA ILE A 166 6.21 -25.61 28.28
C ILE A 166 7.06 -25.21 29.47
N TYR A 167 7.19 -23.92 29.77
CA TYR A 167 7.90 -23.46 30.97
C TYR A 167 7.33 -24.12 32.24
N LEU A 168 6.03 -23.99 32.48
CA LEU A 168 5.38 -24.53 33.66
C LEU A 168 5.47 -26.07 33.73
N ALA A 169 5.34 -26.75 32.60
CA ALA A 169 5.48 -28.21 32.54
C ALA A 169 6.94 -28.63 32.87
N CYS A 170 7.94 -27.95 32.36
CA CYS A 170 9.34 -28.21 32.70
C CYS A 170 9.64 -27.94 34.20
N ALA A 171 9.15 -26.80 34.71
CA ALA A 171 9.35 -26.40 36.11
C ALA A 171 8.75 -27.42 37.10
N THR A 172 7.53 -27.93 36.82
CA THR A 172 6.86 -28.96 37.63
C THR A 172 7.52 -30.33 37.48
N TYR A 173 7.90 -30.72 36.25
CA TYR A 173 8.54 -32.02 35.99
C TYR A 173 9.88 -32.17 36.70
N VAL A 174 10.64 -31.11 36.72
CA VAL A 174 11.97 -31.10 37.36
C VAL A 174 11.89 -30.96 38.89
N GLY A 175 10.69 -30.61 39.41
CA GLY A 175 10.44 -30.57 40.87
C GLY A 175 10.89 -29.28 41.55
N LEU A 176 10.75 -28.14 40.88
CA LEU A 176 10.90 -26.82 41.52
C LEU A 176 9.90 -26.68 42.67
N ALA A 177 10.23 -25.91 43.70
CA ALA A 177 9.34 -25.66 44.83
C ALA A 177 7.98 -25.14 44.39
N ALA A 178 6.89 -25.64 44.93
CA ALA A 178 5.54 -25.30 44.55
C ALA A 178 5.24 -23.79 44.65
N GLU A 179 5.79 -23.15 45.69
CA GLU A 179 5.67 -21.70 45.89
C GLU A 179 6.32 -20.91 44.75
N GLN A 180 7.51 -21.38 44.31
CA GLN A 180 8.21 -20.77 43.17
C GLN A 180 7.45 -20.94 41.88
N VAL A 181 6.96 -22.15 41.56
CA VAL A 181 6.16 -22.43 40.36
C VAL A 181 4.89 -21.59 40.35
N PHE A 182 4.23 -21.43 41.52
CA PHE A 182 3.05 -20.59 41.65
C PHE A 182 3.37 -19.12 41.36
N PHE A 183 4.43 -18.58 41.97
CA PHE A 183 4.84 -17.19 41.77
C PHE A 183 5.22 -16.90 40.30
N GLU A 184 6.03 -17.77 39.69
CA GLU A 184 6.45 -17.65 38.29
C GLU A 184 5.26 -17.81 37.33
N GLY A 185 4.37 -18.75 37.60
CA GLY A 185 3.13 -18.92 36.85
C GLY A 185 2.23 -17.69 36.94
N PHE A 186 2.11 -17.07 38.12
CA PHE A 186 1.38 -15.82 38.30
C PHE A 186 2.02 -14.67 37.49
N MET A 187 3.35 -14.56 37.49
CA MET A 187 4.04 -13.54 36.67
C MET A 187 3.85 -13.78 35.18
N LEU A 188 3.93 -15.03 34.70
CA LEU A 188 3.65 -15.39 33.31
C LEU A 188 2.21 -15.06 32.90
N LEU A 189 1.24 -15.33 33.79
CA LEU A 189 -0.15 -14.97 33.54
C LEU A 189 -0.31 -13.46 33.38
N ASN A 190 0.29 -12.67 34.28
CA ASN A 190 0.21 -11.22 34.22
C ASN A 190 0.82 -10.64 32.93
N VAL A 191 2.04 -11.08 32.53
CA VAL A 191 2.67 -10.60 31.32
C VAL A 191 1.88 -10.99 30.07
N ASN A 192 1.27 -12.18 30.06
CA ASN A 192 0.41 -12.61 28.96
C ASN A 192 -0.90 -11.81 28.90
N LEU A 193 -1.54 -11.52 30.03
CA LEU A 193 -2.77 -10.70 30.05
C LEU A 193 -2.48 -9.26 29.60
N LEU A 194 -1.46 -8.62 30.15
CA LEU A 194 -1.10 -7.24 29.79
C LEU A 194 -0.59 -7.13 28.35
N GLY A 195 0.29 -8.06 27.95
CA GLY A 195 0.83 -8.11 26.59
C GLY A 195 -0.25 -8.42 25.58
N GLY A 196 -1.13 -9.39 25.87
CA GLY A 196 -2.26 -9.75 25.04
C GLY A 196 -3.24 -8.59 24.87
N TYR A 197 -3.60 -7.91 25.95
CA TYR A 197 -4.46 -6.72 25.87
C TYR A 197 -3.83 -5.61 25.02
N SER A 198 -2.54 -5.37 25.22
CA SER A 198 -1.82 -4.35 24.45
C SER A 198 -1.74 -4.69 22.96
N CYS A 199 -1.41 -5.95 22.63
CA CYS A 199 -1.37 -6.45 21.25
C CYS A 199 -2.74 -6.36 20.58
N TYR A 200 -3.81 -6.79 21.28
CA TYR A 200 -5.18 -6.67 20.80
C TYR A 200 -5.54 -5.22 20.46
N LYS A 201 -5.28 -4.28 21.38
CA LYS A 201 -5.58 -2.86 21.18
C LYS A 201 -4.77 -2.27 20.03
N LEU A 202 -3.50 -2.65 19.90
CA LEU A 202 -2.63 -2.19 18.82
C LEU A 202 -3.11 -2.69 17.46
N GLU A 203 -3.43 -3.98 17.35
CA GLU A 203 -3.97 -4.54 16.10
C GLU A 203 -5.33 -3.94 15.75
N PHE A 204 -6.22 -3.76 16.73
CA PHE A 204 -7.51 -3.11 16.55
C PHE A 204 -7.34 -1.67 16.01
N ALA A 205 -6.45 -0.90 16.61
CA ALA A 205 -6.15 0.47 16.16
C ALA A 205 -5.56 0.49 14.74
N THR A 206 -4.68 -0.46 14.42
CA THR A 206 -4.08 -0.58 13.07
C THR A 206 -5.12 -0.95 12.02
N ARG A 207 -6.04 -1.87 12.32
CA ARG A 207 -7.16 -2.26 11.46
C ARG A 207 -8.09 -1.07 11.19
N ARG A 208 -8.42 -0.33 12.24
CA ARG A 208 -9.24 0.87 12.12
C ARG A 208 -8.57 1.94 11.26
N HIS A 209 -7.30 2.20 11.51
CA HIS A 209 -6.52 3.17 10.72
C HIS A 209 -6.43 2.78 9.23
N PHE A 210 -6.27 1.48 8.95
CA PHE A 210 -6.29 0.96 7.58
C PHE A 210 -7.60 1.31 6.88
N LEU A 211 -8.76 1.01 7.48
CA LEU A 211 -10.07 1.33 6.90
C LEU A 211 -10.26 2.83 6.72
N GLU A 212 -9.97 3.64 7.76
CA GLU A 212 -10.08 5.10 7.69
C GLU A 212 -9.20 5.70 6.59
N SER A 213 -7.96 5.22 6.47
CA SER A 213 -7.04 5.64 5.40
C SER A 213 -7.57 5.30 4.00
N ARG A 214 -8.16 4.11 3.82
CA ARG A 214 -8.77 3.71 2.55
C ARG A 214 -10.00 4.55 2.21
N ILE A 215 -10.87 4.82 3.20
CA ILE A 215 -12.04 5.69 3.03
C ILE A 215 -11.61 7.11 2.63
N LEU A 216 -10.65 7.70 3.34
CA LEU A 216 -10.12 9.02 3.00
C LEU A 216 -9.50 9.05 1.59
N SER A 217 -8.74 8.00 1.25
CA SER A 217 -8.19 7.83 -0.09
C SER A 217 -9.30 7.72 -1.15
N GLN A 218 -10.42 7.10 -0.82
CA GLN A 218 -11.58 7.01 -1.71
C GLN A 218 -12.37 8.33 -1.82
N GLN A 219 -12.37 9.14 -0.80
CA GLN A 219 -13.06 10.45 -0.81
C GLN A 219 -12.26 11.53 -1.55
N ALA A 220 -10.95 11.36 -1.71
CA ALA A 220 -10.15 12.29 -2.49
C ALA A 220 -10.48 12.15 -3.98
N GLU A 221 -11.23 13.10 -4.55
CA GLU A 221 -11.60 13.15 -5.97
C GLU A 221 -10.63 13.99 -6.79
N ARG A 222 -9.86 14.85 -6.14
CA ARG A 222 -8.97 15.81 -6.79
C ARG A 222 -7.51 15.39 -6.68
N ASP A 223 -6.73 15.72 -7.73
CA ASP A 223 -5.27 15.63 -7.71
C ASP A 223 -4.68 16.76 -6.85
N GLY A 224 -3.82 16.41 -5.90
CA GLY A 224 -3.30 17.37 -4.93
C GLY A 224 -2.36 18.44 -5.51
N LEU A 225 -1.75 18.20 -6.68
CA LEU A 225 -0.85 19.14 -7.33
C LEU A 225 -1.61 20.12 -8.24
N THR A 226 -2.51 19.57 -9.05
CA THR A 226 -3.16 20.30 -10.15
C THR A 226 -4.57 20.80 -9.83
N GLY A 227 -5.22 20.24 -8.80
CA GLY A 227 -6.61 20.54 -8.46
C GLY A 227 -7.65 19.99 -9.44
N LEU A 228 -7.26 19.38 -10.55
CA LEU A 228 -8.15 18.64 -11.44
C LEU A 228 -8.69 17.38 -10.78
N TYR A 229 -9.69 16.72 -11.36
CA TYR A 229 -10.06 15.39 -10.90
C TYR A 229 -8.87 14.42 -11.05
N ASN A 230 -8.76 13.45 -10.14
CA ASN A 230 -7.75 12.40 -10.28
C ASN A 230 -8.25 11.28 -11.20
N ARG A 231 -7.35 10.36 -11.58
CA ARG A 231 -7.67 9.23 -12.46
C ARG A 231 -8.86 8.41 -11.97
N ARG A 232 -8.96 8.14 -10.66
CA ARG A 232 -10.07 7.36 -10.13
C ARG A 232 -11.41 8.07 -10.31
N ALA A 233 -11.48 9.35 -9.97
CA ALA A 233 -12.69 10.14 -10.18
C ALA A 233 -13.07 10.22 -11.68
N PHE A 234 -12.05 10.26 -12.57
CA PHE A 234 -12.28 10.16 -14.01
C PHE A 234 -12.88 8.81 -14.41
N ASP A 235 -12.33 7.69 -13.93
CA ASP A 235 -12.82 6.34 -14.28
C ASP A 235 -14.27 6.16 -13.81
N GLU A 236 -14.61 6.55 -12.57
CA GLU A 236 -15.96 6.50 -12.02
C GLU A 236 -16.94 7.41 -12.79
N TYR A 237 -16.46 8.59 -13.21
CA TYR A 237 -17.25 9.52 -13.99
C TYR A 237 -17.52 8.97 -15.39
N MET A 238 -16.52 8.43 -16.04
CA MET A 238 -16.64 7.81 -17.37
C MET A 238 -17.67 6.69 -17.39
N GLU A 239 -17.71 5.83 -16.38
CA GLU A 239 -18.73 4.78 -16.30
C GLU A 239 -20.15 5.35 -16.22
N ARG A 240 -20.35 6.45 -15.48
CA ARG A 240 -21.65 7.12 -15.36
C ARG A 240 -22.07 7.75 -16.67
N ILE A 241 -21.19 8.54 -17.27
CA ILE A 241 -21.45 9.23 -18.54
C ILE A 241 -21.67 8.24 -19.67
N TRP A 242 -20.92 7.15 -19.72
CA TRP A 242 -21.09 6.10 -20.71
C TRP A 242 -22.49 5.46 -20.67
N ARG A 243 -22.96 5.15 -19.46
CA ARG A 243 -24.34 4.62 -19.28
C ARG A 243 -25.39 5.64 -19.67
N GLN A 244 -25.21 6.91 -19.36
CA GLN A 244 -26.10 8.00 -19.73
C GLN A 244 -26.12 8.22 -21.25
N SER A 245 -24.95 8.29 -21.87
CA SER A 245 -24.76 8.40 -23.32
C SER A 245 -25.54 7.32 -24.09
N ARG A 246 -25.40 6.06 -23.64
CA ARG A 246 -26.16 4.94 -24.26
C ARG A 246 -27.66 5.06 -24.10
N ARG A 247 -28.15 5.57 -22.97
CA ARG A 247 -29.59 5.76 -22.72
C ARG A 247 -30.18 6.89 -23.52
N GLU A 248 -29.41 7.97 -23.68
CA GLU A 248 -29.85 9.19 -24.35
C GLU A 248 -29.47 9.21 -25.85
N ASN A 249 -28.69 8.22 -26.29
CA ASN A 249 -28.10 8.13 -27.63
C ASN A 249 -27.32 9.38 -28.04
N VAL A 250 -26.47 9.87 -27.10
CA VAL A 250 -25.68 11.07 -27.26
C VAL A 250 -24.19 10.71 -27.30
N PRO A 251 -23.38 11.23 -28.25
CA PRO A 251 -21.97 10.90 -28.34
C PRO A 251 -21.17 11.41 -27.14
N VAL A 252 -20.03 10.75 -26.91
CA VAL A 252 -19.01 11.15 -25.90
C VAL A 252 -17.70 11.37 -26.63
N THR A 253 -17.06 12.51 -26.34
CA THR A 253 -15.70 12.78 -26.78
C THR A 253 -14.74 12.56 -25.64
N VAL A 254 -13.75 11.71 -25.86
CA VAL A 254 -12.64 11.44 -24.90
C VAL A 254 -11.37 12.01 -25.49
N MET A 255 -10.68 12.85 -24.73
CA MET A 255 -9.37 13.40 -25.11
C MET A 255 -8.34 12.90 -24.10
N LEU A 256 -7.23 12.35 -24.58
CA LEU A 256 -6.03 12.10 -23.78
C LEU A 256 -4.95 13.08 -24.22
N ILE A 257 -4.33 13.71 -23.26
CA ILE A 257 -3.38 14.81 -23.43
C ILE A 257 -2.10 14.43 -22.69
N ASP A 258 -0.95 14.68 -23.30
CA ASP A 258 0.34 14.42 -22.70
C ASP A 258 1.30 15.55 -22.99
N ILE A 259 2.09 15.97 -21.97
CA ILE A 259 3.09 17.02 -22.13
C ILE A 259 4.31 16.45 -22.86
N ASP A 260 4.64 17.05 -23.98
CA ASP A 260 5.72 16.59 -24.84
C ASP A 260 7.09 16.76 -24.16
N HIS A 261 7.88 15.67 -24.15
CA HIS A 261 9.24 15.64 -23.57
C HIS A 261 9.30 16.08 -22.10
N PHE A 262 8.27 15.79 -21.31
CA PHE A 262 8.21 16.23 -19.90
C PHE A 262 9.34 15.67 -19.03
N LYS A 263 9.75 14.44 -19.24
CA LYS A 263 10.90 13.87 -18.52
C LYS A 263 12.20 14.64 -18.81
N PRO A 264 12.60 14.89 -20.08
CA PRO A 264 13.73 15.79 -20.39
C PRO A 264 13.60 17.20 -19.80
N TYR A 265 12.38 17.73 -19.69
CA TYR A 265 12.12 19.00 -19.02
C TYR A 265 12.49 18.94 -17.54
N ASN A 266 12.01 17.92 -16.83
CA ASN A 266 12.33 17.69 -15.42
C ASN A 266 13.83 17.47 -15.19
N ASP A 267 14.48 16.72 -16.08
CA ASP A 267 15.90 16.43 -15.99
C ASP A 267 16.76 17.70 -16.16
N LEU A 268 16.28 18.68 -16.95
CA LEU A 268 16.99 19.94 -17.21
C LEU A 268 16.69 21.02 -16.17
N TYR A 269 15.40 21.22 -15.81
CA TYR A 269 14.96 22.36 -14.96
C TYR A 269 14.62 21.94 -13.51
N GLY A 270 14.65 20.64 -13.21
CA GLY A 270 14.30 20.09 -11.90
C GLY A 270 12.81 19.86 -11.71
N HIS A 271 12.47 18.99 -10.76
CA HIS A 271 11.08 18.57 -10.49
C HIS A 271 10.16 19.72 -10.07
N GLN A 272 10.69 20.76 -9.39
CA GLN A 272 9.89 21.91 -8.99
C GLN A 272 9.37 22.69 -10.20
N ALA A 273 10.22 22.91 -11.22
CA ALA A 273 9.81 23.54 -12.47
C ALA A 273 8.80 22.68 -13.23
N GLY A 274 8.96 21.34 -13.19
CA GLY A 274 7.99 20.42 -13.74
C GLY A 274 6.62 20.49 -13.04
N ASP A 275 6.62 20.57 -11.72
CA ASP A 275 5.37 20.72 -10.94
C ASP A 275 4.66 22.05 -11.29
N ASP A 276 5.39 23.12 -11.52
CA ASP A 276 4.82 24.39 -11.92
C ASP A 276 4.29 24.34 -13.36
N GLY A 277 5.00 23.71 -14.29
CA GLY A 277 4.50 23.45 -15.65
C GLY A 277 3.21 22.60 -15.66
N LEU A 278 3.14 21.56 -14.81
CA LEU A 278 1.93 20.75 -14.65
C LEU A 278 0.74 21.59 -14.15
N LYS A 279 0.95 22.51 -13.21
CA LYS A 279 -0.11 23.41 -12.70
C LYS A 279 -0.60 24.39 -13.78
N GLU A 280 0.33 24.95 -14.57
CA GLU A 280 0.00 25.86 -15.65
C GLU A 280 -0.84 25.19 -16.73
N VAL A 281 -0.41 24.01 -17.21
CA VAL A 281 -1.17 23.21 -18.19
C VAL A 281 -2.55 22.81 -17.62
N ALA A 282 -2.58 22.36 -16.36
CA ALA A 282 -3.83 22.02 -15.69
C ALA A 282 -4.79 23.19 -15.58
N GLY A 283 -4.29 24.41 -15.36
CA GLY A 283 -5.10 25.64 -15.34
C GLY A 283 -5.76 25.94 -16.68
N ILE A 284 -5.06 25.76 -17.79
CA ILE A 284 -5.61 25.91 -19.15
C ILE A 284 -6.69 24.85 -19.39
N ILE A 285 -6.40 23.59 -19.06
CA ILE A 285 -7.36 22.48 -19.20
C ILE A 285 -8.61 22.71 -18.33
N ALA A 286 -8.45 23.16 -17.08
CA ALA A 286 -9.57 23.46 -16.19
C ALA A 286 -10.51 24.52 -16.76
N ASN A 287 -9.95 25.56 -17.35
CA ASN A 287 -10.72 26.68 -17.91
C ASN A 287 -11.49 26.31 -19.20
N SER A 288 -11.10 25.22 -19.86
CA SER A 288 -11.78 24.72 -21.07
C SER A 288 -13.06 23.94 -20.77
N VAL A 289 -13.23 23.46 -19.53
CA VAL A 289 -14.39 22.66 -19.10
C VAL A 289 -15.47 23.60 -18.59
N GLN A 290 -16.45 23.91 -19.41
CA GLN A 290 -17.48 24.90 -19.11
C GLN A 290 -18.88 24.30 -18.92
N ARG A 291 -19.12 23.05 -19.38
CA ARG A 291 -20.43 22.40 -19.31
C ARG A 291 -20.53 21.54 -18.05
N PRO A 292 -21.74 21.41 -17.44
CA PRO A 292 -21.92 20.64 -16.20
C PRO A 292 -21.54 19.16 -16.28
N LEU A 293 -21.57 18.59 -17.49
CA LEU A 293 -21.27 17.18 -17.75
C LEU A 293 -19.89 16.98 -18.41
N ASP A 294 -19.09 18.02 -18.52
CA ASP A 294 -17.71 17.90 -18.97
C ASP A 294 -16.77 17.75 -17.76
N ILE A 295 -15.70 17.01 -17.89
CA ILE A 295 -14.76 16.76 -16.81
C ILE A 295 -13.33 16.84 -17.34
N ALA A 296 -12.44 17.42 -16.52
CA ALA A 296 -11.00 17.40 -16.72
C ALA A 296 -10.31 16.69 -15.55
N ALA A 297 -9.37 15.82 -15.84
CA ALA A 297 -8.65 15.03 -14.87
C ALA A 297 -7.15 14.96 -15.17
N ARG A 298 -6.33 14.81 -14.13
CA ARG A 298 -4.97 14.32 -14.27
C ARG A 298 -5.00 12.80 -14.29
N TYR A 299 -4.66 12.23 -15.46
CA TYR A 299 -4.79 10.80 -15.70
C TYR A 299 -3.59 9.99 -15.20
N GLY A 300 -2.40 10.60 -15.21
CA GLY A 300 -1.16 10.01 -14.70
C GLY A 300 -0.05 11.06 -14.76
N GLY A 301 1.09 10.92 -14.17
CA GLY A 301 2.27 11.79 -14.22
C GLY A 301 2.11 13.12 -14.94
N GLU A 302 2.43 13.14 -16.23
CA GLU A 302 2.25 14.25 -17.17
C GLU A 302 1.02 14.12 -18.10
N GLU A 303 0.17 13.13 -17.84
CA GLU A 303 -0.99 12.83 -18.67
C GLU A 303 -2.26 13.44 -18.09
N PHE A 304 -3.08 14.03 -18.94
CA PHE A 304 -4.39 14.59 -18.62
C PHE A 304 -5.47 13.94 -19.47
N ALA A 305 -6.70 13.96 -18.99
CA ALA A 305 -7.86 13.46 -19.70
C ALA A 305 -9.01 14.46 -19.65
N LEU A 306 -9.71 14.62 -20.76
CA LEU A 306 -10.93 15.41 -20.87
C LEU A 306 -12.06 14.52 -21.39
N VAL A 307 -13.25 14.71 -20.83
CA VAL A 307 -14.48 14.10 -21.37
C VAL A 307 -15.49 15.18 -21.62
N LEU A 308 -16.04 15.20 -22.84
CA LEU A 308 -17.12 16.09 -23.22
C LEU A 308 -18.35 15.25 -23.55
N TYR A 309 -19.48 15.62 -22.95
CA TYR A 309 -20.76 14.98 -23.18
C TYR A 309 -21.59 15.80 -24.14
N GLY A 310 -22.04 15.20 -25.23
CA GLY A 310 -22.91 15.87 -26.20
C GLY A 310 -22.42 15.73 -27.65
N PRO A 311 -23.18 16.29 -28.62
CA PRO A 311 -22.78 16.25 -30.00
C PRO A 311 -21.43 16.96 -30.23
N ALA A 312 -20.68 16.44 -31.19
CA ALA A 312 -19.45 17.08 -31.67
C ALA A 312 -19.82 18.34 -32.48
N ASP A 313 -20.13 19.41 -31.77
CA ASP A 313 -20.36 20.73 -32.34
C ASP A 313 -19.06 21.48 -32.65
N ASP A 314 -19.18 22.70 -33.17
CA ASP A 314 -18.02 23.55 -33.47
C ASP A 314 -17.09 23.77 -32.30
N PHE A 315 -17.61 23.76 -31.07
CA PHE A 315 -16.81 23.88 -29.84
C PHE A 315 -15.94 22.63 -29.64
N VAL A 316 -16.55 21.44 -29.71
CA VAL A 316 -15.82 20.17 -29.54
C VAL A 316 -14.78 19.99 -30.64
N ALA A 317 -15.07 20.40 -31.85
CA ALA A 317 -14.15 20.31 -32.99
C ALA A 317 -12.92 21.23 -32.87
N LYS A 318 -13.07 22.43 -32.28
CA LYS A 318 -12.00 23.44 -32.17
C LYS A 318 -11.22 23.33 -30.85
N LEU A 319 -11.84 22.83 -29.79
CA LEU A 319 -11.27 22.81 -28.46
C LEU A 319 -9.89 22.12 -28.37
N PRO A 320 -9.63 20.97 -29.02
CA PRO A 320 -8.31 20.32 -28.91
C PRO A 320 -7.19 21.16 -29.49
N ASP A 321 -7.38 21.79 -30.65
CA ASP A 321 -6.37 22.68 -31.27
C ASP A 321 -6.19 23.96 -30.43
N GLN A 322 -7.26 24.51 -29.88
CA GLN A 322 -7.19 25.67 -29.01
C GLN A 322 -6.41 25.37 -27.74
N LEU A 323 -6.66 24.24 -27.08
CA LEU A 323 -5.88 23.79 -25.91
C LEU A 323 -4.37 23.69 -26.23
N ARG A 324 -4.04 23.11 -27.38
CA ARG A 324 -2.67 22.97 -27.84
C ARG A 324 -2.01 24.34 -28.05
N GLU A 325 -2.73 25.27 -28.67
CA GLU A 325 -2.25 26.63 -28.89
C GLU A 325 -2.12 27.40 -27.58
N ASP A 326 -3.11 27.35 -26.70
CA ASP A 326 -3.09 28.04 -25.40
C ASP A 326 -1.90 27.57 -24.55
N VAL A 327 -1.56 26.28 -24.58
CA VAL A 327 -0.37 25.75 -23.89
C VAL A 327 0.93 26.23 -24.55
N LEU A 328 0.98 26.26 -25.87
CA LEU A 328 2.15 26.79 -26.58
C LEU A 328 2.36 28.29 -26.34
N ASP A 329 1.27 29.04 -26.26
CA ASP A 329 1.24 30.49 -26.05
C ASP A 329 1.61 30.89 -24.61
N MET A 330 1.61 29.96 -23.64
CA MET A 330 2.23 30.20 -22.32
C MET A 330 3.70 30.67 -22.45
N GLY A 331 4.37 30.24 -23.51
CA GLY A 331 5.75 30.62 -23.76
C GLY A 331 6.76 30.05 -22.77
N THR A 332 6.40 29.01 -22.02
CA THR A 332 7.30 28.33 -21.06
C THR A 332 8.44 27.65 -21.81
N ILE A 333 9.67 28.13 -21.60
CA ILE A 333 10.87 27.69 -22.35
C ILE A 333 11.17 26.22 -22.06
N HIS A 334 11.39 25.42 -23.11
CA HIS A 334 11.77 24.03 -23.06
C HIS A 334 12.94 23.72 -24.02
N GLU A 335 14.16 23.98 -23.59
CA GLU A 335 15.36 23.82 -24.42
C GLU A 335 15.68 22.38 -24.82
N ALA A 336 15.22 21.41 -24.04
CA ALA A 336 15.39 19.97 -24.33
C ALA A 336 14.35 19.42 -25.31
N ALA A 337 13.35 20.17 -25.72
CA ALA A 337 12.39 19.74 -26.73
C ALA A 337 12.99 19.78 -28.14
N THR A 338 12.68 18.77 -28.95
CA THR A 338 13.29 18.63 -30.29
C THR A 338 12.51 19.32 -31.41
N HIS A 339 11.26 19.71 -31.18
CA HIS A 339 10.33 20.19 -32.21
C HIS A 339 9.81 21.61 -31.94
N THR A 340 9.85 22.09 -30.70
CA THR A 340 9.57 23.50 -30.34
C THR A 340 10.56 23.96 -29.29
N LYS A 341 10.67 25.30 -29.09
CA LYS A 341 11.45 25.89 -27.98
C LYS A 341 10.61 26.08 -26.71
N PHE A 342 9.36 25.73 -26.76
CA PHE A 342 8.40 25.93 -25.68
C PHE A 342 7.77 24.61 -25.28
N LEU A 343 7.24 24.54 -24.07
CA LEU A 343 6.45 23.44 -23.58
C LEU A 343 5.21 23.29 -24.45
N SER A 344 4.94 22.07 -24.90
CA SER A 344 3.82 21.75 -25.78
C SER A 344 3.12 20.48 -25.33
N ILE A 345 1.96 20.23 -25.89
CA ILE A 345 1.15 19.04 -25.63
C ILE A 345 0.79 18.33 -26.92
N SER A 346 0.70 17.01 -26.85
CA SER A 346 0.07 16.17 -27.87
C SER A 346 -1.30 15.71 -27.38
N ILE A 347 -2.30 15.68 -28.28
CA ILE A 347 -3.68 15.37 -27.95
C ILE A 347 -4.20 14.27 -28.86
N GLY A 348 -4.71 13.17 -28.25
CA GLY A 348 -5.47 12.16 -28.94
C GLY A 348 -6.96 12.29 -28.61
N VAL A 349 -7.81 12.38 -29.62
CA VAL A 349 -9.24 12.57 -29.49
C VAL A 349 -9.99 11.37 -30.05
N ALA A 350 -10.91 10.82 -29.27
CA ALA A 350 -11.87 9.81 -29.72
C ALA A 350 -13.31 10.34 -29.59
N ILE A 351 -14.02 10.43 -30.69
CA ILE A 351 -15.45 10.75 -30.70
C ILE A 351 -16.20 9.45 -30.91
N VAL A 352 -17.00 9.03 -29.92
CA VAL A 352 -17.67 7.72 -29.93
C VAL A 352 -19.16 7.87 -29.78
N HIS A 353 -19.90 7.29 -30.72
CA HIS A 353 -21.33 7.15 -30.63
C HIS A 353 -21.72 5.89 -29.85
N PRO A 354 -22.77 5.96 -29.01
CA PRO A 354 -23.15 4.84 -28.14
C PRO A 354 -23.61 3.58 -28.90
N ASP A 355 -24.09 3.76 -30.13
CA ASP A 355 -24.58 2.71 -31.05
C ASP A 355 -23.43 2.06 -31.86
N SER A 356 -22.25 2.57 -31.79
CA SER A 356 -21.07 2.05 -32.53
C SER A 356 -20.61 0.63 -32.08
N GLY A 357 -21.27 0.05 -31.10
CA GLY A 357 -20.87 -1.27 -30.52
C GLY A 357 -19.59 -1.27 -29.70
N ARG A 358 -18.95 -0.11 -29.55
CA ARG A 358 -17.72 0.00 -28.74
C ARG A 358 -17.99 0.00 -27.23
N SER A 359 -17.07 -0.58 -26.48
CA SER A 359 -17.07 -0.50 -25.01
C SER A 359 -16.43 0.81 -24.54
N LEU A 360 -16.65 1.16 -23.27
CA LEU A 360 -15.93 2.25 -22.60
C LEU A 360 -14.41 2.12 -22.74
N ALA A 361 -13.87 0.93 -22.47
CA ALA A 361 -12.45 0.65 -22.63
C ALA A 361 -11.98 0.86 -24.08
N GLY A 362 -12.79 0.49 -25.06
CA GLY A 362 -12.51 0.71 -26.49
C GLY A 362 -12.49 2.19 -26.88
N ALA A 363 -13.30 3.05 -26.22
CA ALA A 363 -13.26 4.50 -26.42
C ALA A 363 -11.96 5.11 -25.89
N ILE A 364 -11.54 4.73 -24.68
CA ILE A 364 -10.27 5.19 -24.09
C ILE A 364 -9.09 4.71 -24.92
N GLN A 365 -9.10 3.44 -25.35
CA GLN A 365 -8.06 2.88 -26.20
C GLN A 365 -7.93 3.65 -27.51
N MET A 366 -9.05 4.05 -28.13
CA MET A 366 -9.03 4.81 -29.38
C MET A 366 -8.42 6.20 -29.21
N ALA A 367 -8.63 6.86 -28.05
CA ALA A 367 -7.98 8.11 -27.71
C ALA A 367 -6.47 7.91 -27.45
N ASP A 368 -6.07 6.83 -26.79
CA ASP A 368 -4.66 6.48 -26.55
C ASP A 368 -3.92 6.21 -27.87
N GLU A 369 -4.51 5.45 -28.77
CA GLU A 369 -3.95 5.23 -30.11
C GLU A 369 -3.83 6.52 -30.94
N ALA A 370 -4.78 7.46 -30.77
CA ALA A 370 -4.69 8.77 -31.42
C ALA A 370 -3.57 9.62 -30.82
N LEU A 371 -3.42 9.60 -29.49
CA LEU A 371 -2.32 10.29 -28.80
C LEU A 371 -0.95 9.71 -29.17
N TYR A 372 -0.86 8.41 -29.25
CA TYR A 372 0.37 7.74 -29.71
C TYR A 372 0.75 8.18 -31.13
N GLN A 373 -0.24 8.22 -32.05
CA GLN A 373 -0.05 8.71 -33.40
C GLN A 373 0.39 10.19 -33.43
N ALA A 374 -0.20 11.05 -32.58
CA ALA A 374 0.21 12.45 -32.47
C ALA A 374 1.69 12.59 -32.04
N LYS A 375 2.15 11.72 -31.12
CA LYS A 375 3.54 11.69 -30.70
C LYS A 375 4.49 11.17 -31.78
N GLU A 376 4.09 10.15 -32.54
CA GLU A 376 4.91 9.61 -33.64
C GLU A 376 5.04 10.58 -34.84
N GLU A 377 3.97 11.27 -35.17
CA GLU A 377 3.97 12.23 -36.29
C GLU A 377 4.72 13.53 -36.01
N GLY A 378 5.34 13.69 -34.82
CA GLY A 378 6.20 14.83 -34.51
C GLY A 378 5.72 15.72 -33.37
N ARG A 379 4.76 15.25 -32.55
CA ARG A 379 4.25 15.96 -31.36
C ARG A 379 3.60 17.32 -31.65
N ASN A 380 3.23 18.05 -30.59
CA ASN A 380 2.57 19.37 -30.66
C ASN A 380 1.42 19.38 -31.68
N ARG A 381 0.53 18.39 -31.59
CA ARG A 381 -0.60 18.24 -32.54
C ARG A 381 -1.76 17.50 -31.93
N VAL A 382 -2.86 17.56 -32.65
CA VAL A 382 -4.08 16.85 -32.38
C VAL A 382 -4.29 15.75 -33.43
N VAL A 383 -4.65 14.56 -32.98
CA VAL A 383 -5.12 13.48 -33.85
C VAL A 383 -6.52 13.09 -33.40
N VAL A 384 -7.49 13.08 -34.33
CA VAL A 384 -8.89 12.77 -34.06
C VAL A 384 -9.25 11.43 -34.71
N LYS A 385 -9.83 10.53 -33.93
CA LYS A 385 -10.44 9.29 -34.41
C LYS A 385 -11.95 9.31 -34.18
N LEU A 386 -12.69 8.90 -35.19
CA LEU A 386 -14.16 8.78 -35.15
C LEU A 386 -14.52 7.30 -35.08
N SER A 387 -15.45 6.91 -34.21
CA SER A 387 -16.02 5.55 -34.27
C SER A 387 -16.91 5.40 -35.49
N GLY A 388 -16.38 4.87 -36.58
CA GLY A 388 -17.14 4.42 -37.71
C GLY A 388 -17.82 3.09 -37.41
N THR A 389 -18.88 2.78 -38.17
CA THR A 389 -19.74 1.59 -38.03
C THR A 389 -19.06 0.25 -38.41
N THR A 390 -17.75 0.24 -38.61
CA THR A 390 -17.05 -0.97 -39.08
C THR A 390 -15.71 -1.11 -38.43
N GLU A 391 -15.64 -1.80 -37.29
CA GLU A 391 -14.57 -2.70 -36.82
C GLU A 391 -14.81 -3.08 -35.36
N LEU A 392 -15.27 -4.32 -35.18
CA LEU A 392 -15.38 -4.97 -33.87
C LEU A 392 -13.98 -5.40 -33.43
N GLU A 393 -13.30 -4.63 -32.59
CA GLU A 393 -12.12 -5.11 -31.90
C GLU A 393 -12.44 -5.47 -30.44
N THR A 394 -12.32 -6.76 -30.15
CA THR A 394 -12.38 -7.29 -28.77
C THR A 394 -11.11 -6.92 -28.03
N GLY A 395 -11.17 -5.87 -27.21
CA GLY A 395 -10.04 -5.40 -26.40
C GLY A 395 -9.60 -6.41 -25.34
N ARG A 396 -8.46 -7.04 -25.53
CA ARG A 396 -7.70 -7.68 -24.44
C ARG A 396 -6.72 -6.66 -23.86
N PHE A 397 -6.96 -6.25 -22.62
CA PHE A 397 -6.01 -5.45 -21.87
C PHE A 397 -4.68 -6.16 -21.72
N ARG A 398 -3.60 -5.60 -22.27
CA ARG A 398 -2.23 -5.89 -21.83
C ARG A 398 -1.82 -4.82 -20.83
N ALA A 399 -1.84 -5.17 -19.55
CA ALA A 399 -1.20 -4.36 -18.51
C ALA A 399 0.30 -4.24 -18.84
N ARG A 400 0.77 -3.04 -19.13
CA ARG A 400 2.19 -2.72 -19.24
C ARG A 400 2.82 -2.80 -17.86
N LYS A 401 3.70 -3.76 -17.61
CA LYS A 401 4.58 -3.78 -16.44
C LYS A 401 5.46 -2.53 -16.50
N ALA A 402 5.39 -1.72 -15.45
CA ALA A 402 6.37 -0.67 -15.21
C ALA A 402 7.74 -1.32 -14.99
N SER A 403 8.70 -0.94 -15.79
CA SER A 403 10.12 -1.23 -15.63
C SER A 403 10.76 -0.21 -14.71
#